data_0fe4198afb7693041514285d67cfcc08
#
_entry.id   0fe4198afb7693041514285d67cfcc08
#
_cell.length_a   1.000
_cell.length_b   1.000
_cell.length_c   1.000
_cell.angle_alpha   90.00
_cell.angle_beta   90.00
_cell.angle_gamma   90.00
#
_symmetry.space_group_name_H-M   'P 1'
#
loop_
_entity.id
_entity.type
_entity.pdbx_description
1 polymer ?
#
loop_
_entity_poly.entity_id
_entity_poly.type
_entity_poly.pdbx_seq_one_letter_code
_entity_poly.pdbx_strand_id
1 'polypeptide(L)'
;MNRKQQEQKLKAMSYLDSMTHIFNRNALIERIDKIKKSQNKDIGIAYFDLNGLKKINDLQGHLEGDAVLKKTAYLINECFPRKAYRFGGDEFVVLSIGIKESNFIKQVEQSKKYLEQNGISCSVGVSWCYNINDVDELIKEADTKMYENKANFYENEMVGIES
;
A
#
# COMPACT_ATOMS: atom_id res chain seq x y z
N MET A 1 -0.05 -25.37 -24.61
CA MET A 1 0.64 -24.15 -24.08
C MET A 1 2.13 -24.34 -24.27
N ASN A 2 2.80 -23.40 -24.92
CA ASN A 2 4.24 -23.50 -25.13
C ASN A 2 5.04 -23.10 -23.87
N ARG A 3 6.32 -23.44 -23.82
CA ARG A 3 7.20 -23.14 -22.67
C ARG A 3 7.20 -21.64 -22.30
N LYS A 4 7.21 -20.76 -23.28
CA LYS A 4 7.23 -19.31 -23.08
C LYS A 4 5.93 -18.79 -22.42
N GLN A 5 4.80 -19.37 -22.79
CA GLN A 5 3.50 -19.05 -22.17
C GLN A 5 3.42 -19.57 -20.74
N GLN A 6 3.99 -20.75 -20.46
CA GLN A 6 4.09 -21.31 -19.10
C GLN A 6 4.99 -20.46 -18.21
N GLU A 7 6.15 -20.00 -18.72
CA GLU A 7 7.06 -19.12 -18.00
C GLU A 7 6.41 -17.76 -17.67
N GLN A 8 5.68 -17.18 -18.64
CA GLN A 8 4.95 -15.93 -18.42
C GLN A 8 3.83 -16.07 -17.39
N LYS A 9 3.11 -17.20 -17.42
CA LYS A 9 2.06 -17.49 -16.45
C LYS A 9 2.64 -17.68 -15.04
N LEU A 10 3.75 -18.39 -14.93
CA LEU A 10 4.46 -18.58 -13.66
C LEU A 10 4.99 -17.26 -13.11
N LYS A 11 5.54 -16.39 -13.95
CA LYS A 11 5.96 -15.04 -13.55
C LYS A 11 4.79 -14.20 -13.05
N ALA A 12 3.69 -14.17 -13.78
CA ALA A 12 2.49 -13.44 -13.37
C ALA A 12 1.95 -13.95 -12.02
N MET A 13 1.91 -15.28 -11.81
CA MET A 13 1.53 -15.89 -10.53
C MET A 13 2.52 -15.57 -9.40
N SER A 14 3.79 -15.32 -9.72
CA SER A 14 4.83 -14.99 -8.74
C SER A 14 4.84 -13.51 -8.33
N TYR A 15 4.24 -12.60 -9.10
CA TYR A 15 4.24 -11.15 -8.87
C TYR A 15 2.89 -10.54 -8.51
N LEU A 16 1.80 -11.28 -8.68
CA LEU A 16 0.46 -10.82 -8.35
C LEU A 16 -0.05 -11.46 -7.07
N ASP A 17 -0.71 -10.67 -6.24
CA ASP A 17 -1.45 -11.18 -5.09
C ASP A 17 -2.70 -11.94 -5.56
N SER A 18 -2.88 -13.16 -5.10
CA SER A 18 -3.96 -14.04 -5.56
C SER A 18 -5.36 -13.54 -5.18
N MET A 19 -5.49 -12.84 -4.06
CA MET A 19 -6.78 -12.32 -3.57
C MET A 19 -7.14 -10.97 -4.23
N THR A 20 -6.20 -10.05 -4.28
CA THR A 20 -6.45 -8.65 -4.69
C THR A 20 -6.09 -8.36 -6.14
N HIS A 21 -5.31 -9.22 -6.77
CA HIS A 21 -4.80 -9.10 -8.15
C HIS A 21 -3.91 -7.88 -8.43
N ILE A 22 -3.52 -7.13 -7.40
CA ILE A 22 -2.44 -6.15 -7.50
C ILE A 22 -1.08 -6.83 -7.28
N PHE A 23 -0.01 -6.11 -7.46
CA PHE A 23 1.34 -6.65 -7.20
C PHE A 23 1.49 -7.13 -5.75
N ASN A 24 2.26 -8.19 -5.58
CA ASN A 24 2.57 -8.76 -4.27
C ASN A 24 3.91 -8.24 -3.73
N ARG A 25 4.28 -8.71 -2.53
CA ARG A 25 5.53 -8.36 -1.87
C ARG A 25 6.77 -8.74 -2.70
N ASN A 26 6.76 -9.86 -3.40
CA ASN A 26 7.87 -10.29 -4.25
C ASN A 26 8.11 -9.31 -5.40
N ALA A 27 7.03 -8.79 -6.01
CA ALA A 27 7.12 -7.76 -7.03
C ALA A 27 7.75 -6.47 -6.48
N LEU A 28 7.42 -6.08 -5.25
CA LEU A 28 8.02 -4.93 -4.59
C LEU A 28 9.52 -5.12 -4.36
N ILE A 29 9.92 -6.26 -3.83
CA ILE A 29 11.34 -6.61 -3.59
C ILE A 29 12.13 -6.52 -4.89
N GLU A 30 11.62 -7.09 -5.96
CA GLU A 30 12.27 -7.02 -7.28
C GLU A 30 12.36 -5.59 -7.81
N ARG A 31 11.31 -4.79 -7.63
CA ARG A 31 11.32 -3.38 -8.03
C ARG A 31 12.36 -2.58 -7.26
N ILE A 32 12.50 -2.83 -5.96
CA ILE A 32 13.51 -2.20 -5.11
C ILE A 32 14.91 -2.56 -5.59
N ASP A 33 15.17 -3.83 -5.91
CA ASP A 33 16.47 -4.26 -6.44
C ASP A 33 16.83 -3.56 -7.76
N LYS A 34 15.86 -3.37 -8.64
CA LYS A 34 16.05 -2.62 -9.89
C LYS A 34 16.35 -1.14 -9.63
N ILE A 35 15.69 -0.53 -8.65
CA ILE A 35 15.93 0.87 -8.27
C ILE A 35 17.35 1.04 -7.72
N LYS A 36 17.81 0.12 -6.88
CA LYS A 36 19.18 0.14 -6.31
C LYS A 36 20.27 0.10 -7.38
N LYS A 37 19.98 -0.50 -8.54
CA LYS A 37 20.89 -0.59 -9.68
C LYS A 37 20.78 0.59 -10.64
N SER A 38 19.74 1.40 -10.53
CA SER A 38 19.55 2.59 -11.35
C SER A 38 20.18 3.82 -10.68
N GLN A 39 20.52 4.83 -11.49
CA GLN A 39 21.03 6.08 -10.95
C GLN A 39 19.92 6.91 -10.32
N ASN A 40 20.29 7.58 -9.27
CA ASN A 40 19.68 8.65 -8.51
C ASN A 40 18.32 9.15 -9.01
N LYS A 41 17.24 8.71 -8.33
CA LYS A 41 15.87 9.18 -8.62
C LYS A 41 15.18 9.57 -7.32
N ASP A 42 14.27 10.53 -7.45
CA ASP A 42 13.35 10.89 -6.38
C ASP A 42 12.36 9.77 -6.16
N ILE A 43 12.14 9.39 -4.93
CA ILE A 43 11.25 8.28 -4.58
C ILE A 43 10.28 8.71 -3.49
N GLY A 44 8.99 8.47 -3.74
CA GLY A 44 7.92 8.58 -2.76
C GLY A 44 7.41 7.21 -2.36
N ILE A 45 7.23 7.00 -1.07
CA ILE A 45 6.61 5.81 -0.49
C ILE A 45 5.36 6.23 0.30
N ALA A 46 4.25 5.55 0.07
CA ALA A 46 3.08 5.63 0.93
C ALA A 46 2.78 4.25 1.48
N TYR A 47 2.67 4.15 2.79
CA TYR A 47 2.36 2.91 3.49
C TYR A 47 0.95 3.00 4.05
N PHE A 48 0.07 2.10 3.58
CA PHE A 48 -1.35 2.06 3.97
C PHE A 48 -1.60 0.84 4.84
N ASP A 49 -2.35 1.01 5.90
CA ASP A 49 -2.84 -0.07 6.74
C ASP A 49 -4.34 0.10 6.97
N LEU A 50 -5.11 -0.93 6.64
CA LEU A 50 -6.57 -0.91 6.78
C LEU A 50 -6.96 -0.88 8.26
N ASN A 51 -7.77 0.10 8.67
CA ASN A 51 -8.25 0.23 10.04
C ASN A 51 -9.44 -0.70 10.29
N GLY A 52 -9.41 -1.36 11.45
CA GLY A 52 -10.56 -2.11 11.95
C GLY A 52 -10.89 -3.42 11.22
N LEU A 53 -9.96 -4.00 10.46
CA LEU A 53 -10.20 -5.27 9.76
C LEU A 53 -10.57 -6.41 10.71
N LYS A 54 -9.89 -6.51 11.87
CA LYS A 54 -10.22 -7.51 12.90
C LYS A 54 -11.66 -7.39 13.34
N LYS A 55 -12.13 -6.18 13.61
CA LYS A 55 -13.52 -5.90 14.00
C LYS A 55 -14.51 -6.29 12.91
N ILE A 56 -14.20 -6.01 11.64
CA ILE A 56 -15.00 -6.41 10.49
C ILE A 56 -15.11 -7.95 10.43
N ASN A 57 -13.98 -8.65 10.54
CA ASN A 57 -13.93 -10.11 10.55
C ASN A 57 -14.75 -10.71 11.70
N ASP A 58 -14.60 -10.15 12.90
CA ASP A 58 -15.28 -10.64 14.11
C ASP A 58 -16.81 -10.41 14.03
N LEU A 59 -17.27 -9.28 13.52
CA LEU A 59 -18.66 -8.90 13.46
C LEU A 59 -19.39 -9.38 12.20
N GLN A 60 -18.73 -9.41 11.06
CA GLN A 60 -19.33 -9.67 9.75
C GLN A 60 -18.76 -10.89 9.03
N GLY A 61 -17.72 -11.52 9.59
CA GLY A 61 -17.06 -12.70 9.05
C GLY A 61 -15.91 -12.40 8.09
N HIS A 62 -15.09 -13.43 7.82
CA HIS A 62 -13.90 -13.31 6.98
C HIS A 62 -14.19 -13.01 5.52
N LEU A 63 -15.35 -13.45 5.00
CA LEU A 63 -15.74 -13.12 3.61
C LEU A 63 -15.94 -11.62 3.42
N GLU A 64 -16.54 -10.95 4.41
CA GLU A 64 -16.70 -9.49 4.37
C GLU A 64 -15.36 -8.79 4.53
N GLY A 65 -14.49 -9.27 5.42
CA GLY A 65 -13.12 -8.77 5.56
C GLY A 65 -12.33 -8.89 4.26
N ASP A 66 -12.43 -10.02 3.57
CA ASP A 66 -11.81 -10.24 2.26
C ASP A 66 -12.37 -9.28 1.20
N ALA A 67 -13.68 -9.05 1.20
CA ALA A 67 -14.31 -8.08 0.29
C ALA A 67 -13.79 -6.66 0.52
N VAL A 68 -13.62 -6.25 1.77
CA VAL A 68 -13.03 -4.95 2.13
C VAL A 68 -11.57 -4.85 1.68
N LEU A 69 -10.78 -5.91 1.86
CA LEU A 69 -9.39 -5.97 1.37
C LEU A 69 -9.31 -5.82 -0.15
N LYS A 70 -10.14 -6.54 -0.89
CA LYS A 70 -10.20 -6.45 -2.35
C LYS A 70 -10.59 -5.05 -2.82
N LYS A 71 -11.58 -4.45 -2.19
CA LYS A 71 -12.03 -3.08 -2.48
C LYS A 71 -10.92 -2.07 -2.21
N THR A 72 -10.24 -2.19 -1.07
CA THR A 72 -9.12 -1.33 -0.69
C THR A 72 -8.01 -1.39 -1.73
N ALA A 73 -7.59 -2.59 -2.11
CA ALA A 73 -6.56 -2.80 -3.13
C ALA A 73 -6.96 -2.18 -4.48
N TYR A 74 -8.20 -2.41 -4.90
CA TYR A 74 -8.74 -1.85 -6.14
C TYR A 74 -8.68 -0.31 -6.15
N LEU A 75 -9.15 0.33 -5.08
CA LEU A 75 -9.18 1.79 -4.96
C LEU A 75 -7.77 2.40 -4.91
N ILE A 76 -6.85 1.79 -4.17
CA ILE A 76 -5.44 2.25 -4.13
C ILE A 76 -4.81 2.11 -5.52
N ASN A 77 -5.05 1.00 -6.20
CA ASN A 77 -4.52 0.76 -7.54
C ASN A 77 -5.10 1.72 -8.59
N GLU A 78 -6.35 2.15 -8.45
CA GLU A 78 -6.93 3.20 -9.30
C GLU A 78 -6.19 4.54 -9.14
N CYS A 79 -5.84 4.90 -7.90
CA CYS A 79 -5.11 6.14 -7.60
C CYS A 79 -3.63 6.07 -8.05
N PHE A 80 -3.03 4.90 -7.99
CA PHE A 80 -1.62 4.66 -8.27
C PHE A 80 -1.44 3.46 -9.20
N PRO A 81 -1.85 3.56 -10.49
CA PRO A 81 -1.78 2.42 -11.41
C PRO A 81 -0.37 1.85 -11.53
N ARG A 82 -0.23 0.54 -11.34
CA ARG A 82 1.03 -0.21 -11.40
C ARG A 82 2.09 0.21 -10.37
N LYS A 83 1.69 0.90 -9.33
CA LYS A 83 2.59 1.38 -8.26
C LYS A 83 2.18 0.88 -6.89
N ALA A 84 1.09 0.11 -6.79
CA ALA A 84 0.54 -0.40 -5.55
C ALA A 84 0.89 -1.89 -5.38
N TYR A 85 1.32 -2.23 -4.18
CA TYR A 85 1.76 -3.56 -3.77
C TYR A 85 1.04 -3.98 -2.50
N ARG A 86 0.54 -5.19 -2.43
CA ARG A 86 0.09 -5.77 -1.17
C ARG A 86 1.31 -6.28 -0.42
N PHE A 87 1.62 -5.65 0.71
CA PHE A 87 2.83 -5.93 1.49
C PHE A 87 2.60 -6.97 2.58
N GLY A 88 1.49 -6.88 3.30
CA GLY A 88 1.08 -7.79 4.36
C GLY A 88 -0.39 -8.13 4.25
N GLY A 89 -0.99 -8.70 5.29
CA GLY A 89 -2.40 -9.08 5.33
C GLY A 89 -3.34 -7.92 5.00
N ASP A 90 -3.21 -6.83 5.72
CA ASP A 90 -4.00 -5.60 5.60
C ASP A 90 -3.14 -4.37 5.25
N GLU A 91 -1.93 -4.59 4.76
CA GLU A 91 -0.94 -3.56 4.47
C GLU A 91 -0.68 -3.44 2.97
N PHE A 92 -0.62 -2.20 2.49
CA PHE A 92 -0.35 -1.85 1.09
C PHE A 92 0.74 -0.80 1.02
N VAL A 93 1.63 -0.95 0.05
CA VAL A 93 2.71 0.00 -0.20
C VAL A 93 2.56 0.57 -1.60
N VAL A 94 2.67 1.89 -1.72
CA VAL A 94 2.78 2.60 -2.99
C VAL A 94 4.19 3.10 -3.15
N LEU A 95 4.78 2.86 -4.30
CA LEU A 95 6.12 3.30 -4.66
C LEU A 95 6.08 4.09 -5.96
N SER A 96 6.42 5.38 -5.87
CA SER A 96 6.49 6.29 -7.02
C SER A 96 7.91 6.77 -7.25
N ILE A 97 8.36 6.72 -8.50
CA ILE A 97 9.71 7.10 -8.91
C ILE A 97 9.63 8.35 -9.79
N GLY A 98 10.55 9.30 -9.59
CA GLY A 98 10.66 10.50 -10.41
C GLY A 98 9.55 11.52 -10.16
N ILE A 99 8.94 11.51 -8.98
CA ILE A 99 7.88 12.43 -8.60
C ILE A 99 8.39 13.45 -7.57
N LYS A 100 8.00 14.71 -7.72
CA LYS A 100 8.29 15.75 -6.74
C LYS A 100 7.53 15.49 -5.44
N GLU A 101 8.14 15.83 -4.30
CA GLU A 101 7.56 15.64 -2.97
C GLU A 101 6.16 16.22 -2.83
N SER A 102 5.96 17.48 -3.22
CA SER A 102 4.66 18.14 -3.12
C SER A 102 3.56 17.46 -3.95
N ASN A 103 3.90 16.98 -5.14
CA ASN A 103 2.97 16.25 -6.00
C ASN A 103 2.62 14.89 -5.43
N PHE A 104 3.61 14.20 -4.86
CA PHE A 104 3.39 12.89 -4.23
C PHE A 104 2.49 13.00 -2.99
N ILE A 105 2.77 13.93 -2.10
CA ILE A 105 1.96 14.19 -0.91
C ILE A 105 0.52 14.52 -1.31
N LYS A 106 0.33 15.36 -2.31
CA LYS A 106 -1.00 15.72 -2.83
C LYS A 106 -1.75 14.50 -3.37
N GLN A 107 -1.08 13.62 -4.12
CA GLN A 107 -1.69 12.39 -4.63
C GLN A 107 -2.11 11.46 -3.49
N VAL A 108 -1.28 11.32 -2.47
CA VAL A 108 -1.59 10.48 -1.29
C VAL A 108 -2.79 11.04 -0.53
N GLU A 109 -2.84 12.34 -0.29
CA GLU A 109 -3.98 13.00 0.36
C GLU A 109 -5.28 12.81 -0.43
N GLN A 110 -5.22 12.95 -1.75
CA GLN A 110 -6.37 12.72 -2.63
C GLN A 110 -6.81 11.24 -2.58
N SER A 111 -5.87 10.31 -2.57
CA SER A 111 -6.18 8.88 -2.47
C SER A 111 -6.83 8.54 -1.14
N LYS A 112 -6.38 9.12 -0.05
CA LYS A 112 -6.97 8.93 1.28
C LYS A 112 -8.43 9.41 1.31
N LYS A 113 -8.72 10.57 0.76
CA LYS A 113 -10.09 11.09 0.63
C LYS A 113 -10.96 10.18 -0.24
N TYR A 114 -10.42 9.68 -1.34
CA TYR A 114 -11.11 8.77 -2.23
C TYR A 114 -11.48 7.44 -1.54
N LEU A 115 -10.57 6.89 -0.75
CA LEU A 115 -10.85 5.73 0.10
C LEU A 115 -11.99 6.01 1.09
N GLU A 116 -11.91 7.12 1.82
CA GLU A 116 -12.94 7.54 2.80
C GLU A 116 -14.31 7.71 2.15
N GLN A 117 -14.39 8.33 0.98
CA GLN A 117 -15.62 8.50 0.20
C GLN A 117 -16.24 7.17 -0.21
N ASN A 118 -15.44 6.11 -0.31
CA ASN A 118 -15.87 4.77 -0.65
C ASN A 118 -16.02 3.86 0.60
N GLY A 119 -16.03 4.42 1.79
CA GLY A 119 -16.24 3.70 3.03
C GLY A 119 -15.04 2.92 3.54
N ILE A 120 -13.83 3.22 3.04
CA ILE A 120 -12.59 2.56 3.46
C ILE A 120 -11.78 3.52 4.36
N SER A 121 -11.44 3.05 5.55
CA SER A 121 -10.57 3.76 6.50
C SER A 121 -9.19 3.11 6.52
N CYS A 122 -8.16 3.89 6.16
CA CYS A 122 -6.76 3.48 6.24
C CYS A 122 -5.96 4.47 7.06
N SER A 123 -5.00 3.96 7.81
CA SER A 123 -3.89 4.75 8.36
C SER A 123 -2.79 4.82 7.33
N VAL A 124 -2.19 5.98 7.13
CA VAL A 124 -1.24 6.23 6.05
C VAL A 124 0.01 6.92 6.58
N GLY A 125 1.17 6.42 6.21
CA GLY A 125 2.46 7.07 6.41
C GLY A 125 3.11 7.37 5.07
N VAL A 126 3.74 8.54 4.97
CA VAL A 126 4.39 9.01 3.74
C VAL A 126 5.85 9.32 4.03
N SER A 127 6.73 8.86 3.14
CA SER A 127 8.12 9.26 3.09
C SER A 127 8.50 9.63 1.67
N TRP A 128 9.45 10.53 1.54
CA TRP A 128 9.97 10.95 0.25
C TRP A 128 11.44 11.31 0.39
N CYS A 129 12.23 10.98 -0.62
CA CYS A 129 13.65 11.33 -0.63
C CYS A 129 14.09 11.75 -2.03
N TYR A 130 14.85 12.83 -2.07
CA TYR A 130 15.59 13.25 -3.24
C TYR A 130 16.83 12.37 -3.39
N ASN A 131 16.98 11.76 -4.54
CA ASN A 131 18.22 11.08 -4.90
C ASN A 131 18.62 9.95 -3.94
N ILE A 132 17.68 9.04 -3.69
CA ILE A 132 17.82 8.04 -2.63
C ILE A 132 18.86 6.96 -2.92
N ASN A 133 19.61 6.57 -1.88
CA ASN A 133 20.51 5.44 -1.88
C ASN A 133 19.94 4.20 -1.16
N ASP A 134 18.99 4.39 -0.25
CA ASP A 134 18.39 3.30 0.55
C ASP A 134 16.87 3.36 0.56
N VAL A 135 16.24 2.57 -0.31
CA VAL A 135 14.78 2.46 -0.42
C VAL A 135 14.20 1.74 0.79
N ASP A 136 14.91 0.78 1.37
CA ASP A 136 14.43 0.02 2.54
C ASP A 136 14.26 0.94 3.76
N GLU A 137 15.19 1.88 3.98
CA GLU A 137 15.06 2.90 5.02
C GLU A 137 13.86 3.83 4.77
N LEU A 138 13.59 4.18 3.52
CA LEU A 138 12.45 5.02 3.17
C LEU A 138 11.12 4.30 3.44
N ILE A 139 11.03 3.02 3.14
CA ILE A 139 9.86 2.20 3.46
C ILE A 139 9.65 2.11 4.96
N LYS A 140 10.73 1.90 5.72
CA LYS A 140 10.68 1.83 7.18
C LYS A 140 10.22 3.16 7.80
N GLU A 141 10.67 4.30 7.26
CA GLU A 141 10.20 5.62 7.68
C GLU A 141 8.69 5.79 7.44
N ALA A 142 8.20 5.39 6.26
CA ALA A 142 6.77 5.44 5.94
C ALA A 142 5.94 4.52 6.87
N ASP A 143 6.44 3.32 7.14
CA ASP A 143 5.82 2.37 8.07
C ASP A 143 5.70 2.96 9.48
N THR A 144 6.77 3.57 10.00
CA THR A 144 6.77 4.23 11.30
C THR A 144 5.73 5.35 11.37
N LYS A 145 5.64 6.19 10.35
CA LYS A 145 4.64 7.26 10.27
C LYS A 145 3.21 6.71 10.17
N MET A 146 3.01 5.62 9.44
CA MET A 146 1.73 4.93 9.36
C MET A 146 1.31 4.41 10.75
N TYR A 147 2.23 3.79 11.46
CA TYR A 147 1.98 3.26 12.80
C TYR A 147 1.57 4.35 13.80
N GLU A 148 2.22 5.50 13.76
CA GLU A 148 1.85 6.68 14.57
C GLU A 148 0.45 7.18 14.22
N ASN A 149 0.13 7.25 12.92
CA ASN A 149 -1.19 7.64 12.43
C ASN A 149 -2.27 6.64 12.89
N LYS A 150 -1.98 5.36 12.87
CA LYS A 150 -2.87 4.29 13.34
C LYS A 150 -3.13 4.37 14.84
N ALA A 151 -2.11 4.64 15.65
CA ALA A 151 -2.25 4.86 17.10
C ALA A 151 -3.20 6.03 17.39
N ASN A 152 -3.06 7.15 16.70
CA ASN A 152 -3.95 8.32 16.83
C ASN A 152 -5.40 7.98 16.44
N PHE A 153 -5.61 7.18 15.39
CA PHE A 153 -6.94 6.73 14.99
C PHE A 153 -7.64 5.96 16.12
N TYR A 154 -6.97 4.99 16.73
CA TYR A 154 -7.54 4.20 17.84
C TYR A 154 -7.75 5.02 19.11
N GLU A 155 -6.89 5.95 19.45
CA GLU A 155 -7.09 6.88 20.56
C GLU A 155 -8.35 7.73 20.37
N ASN A 156 -8.56 8.26 19.18
CA ASN A 156 -9.76 9.06 18.84
C ASN A 156 -11.05 8.22 18.91
N GLU A 157 -11.02 6.96 18.51
CA GLU A 157 -12.15 6.04 18.63
C GLU A 157 -12.49 5.78 20.12
N MET A 158 -11.51 5.60 21.00
CA MET A 158 -11.72 5.39 22.42
C MET A 158 -12.34 6.61 23.10
N VAL A 159 -11.88 7.82 22.77
CA VAL A 159 -12.45 9.08 23.24
C VAL A 159 -13.91 9.25 22.79
N GLY A 160 -14.25 8.83 21.58
CA GLY A 160 -15.62 8.86 21.06
C GLY A 160 -16.58 7.90 21.77
N ILE A 161 -16.07 6.82 22.41
CA ILE A 161 -16.86 5.86 23.18
C ILE A 161 -17.14 6.40 24.60
N GLU A 162 -16.21 7.16 25.17
CA GLU A 162 -16.34 7.74 26.52
C GLU A 162 -17.21 9.00 26.55
N SER A 163 -17.49 9.58 25.40
CA SER A 163 -18.39 10.73 25.25
C SER A 163 -19.81 10.29 24.86
#